data_56d586c1ea769acdf242133ee82160aa
#
_entry.id   56d586c1ea769acdf242133ee82160aa
#
_cell.length_a   1.000
_cell.length_b   1.000
_cell.length_c   1.000
_cell.angle_alpha   90.00
_cell.angle_beta   90.00
_cell.angle_gamma   90.00
#
_symmetry.space_group_name_H-M   'P 1'
#
loop_
_entity.id
_entity.type
_entity.pdbx_description
1 polymer ?
#
loop_
_entity_poly.entity_id
_entity_poly.type
_entity_poly.pdbx_seq_one_letter_code
_entity_poly.pdbx_strand_id
1 'polypeptide(L)'
;MKKSEICILGGTGFVGRYLIDQLSKRDVTIRVPTRHRQRHRNLLINPKVNLIEADIHDEAALESLLTGADVVINLVGILHGSPAAFRKIHIELPKKVVNLCNRLCVPRLLHMSALQAGSANALSQYLRSKGEGENTAHHLSSHKLKVTSFRPSLIFGEGDHLFSHFATLLRLPMLTIPLACPDARFAPIHAADVADTLIQSIDRAESFGKRYDLCGPKEYSLMELMEFTERCIG
;
A
#
# COMPACT_ATOMS: atom_id res chain seq x y z
N MET A 1 15.54 -5.20 -25.60
CA MET A 1 14.16 -4.83 -25.18
C MET A 1 14.28 -3.71 -24.15
N LYS A 2 13.40 -2.70 -24.19
CA LYS A 2 13.38 -1.64 -23.17
C LYS A 2 12.92 -2.25 -21.83
N LYS A 3 13.66 -2.03 -20.75
CA LYS A 3 13.24 -2.43 -19.41
C LYS A 3 11.99 -1.65 -19.00
N SER A 4 11.06 -2.31 -18.31
CA SER A 4 9.88 -1.64 -17.78
C SER A 4 10.26 -0.73 -16.60
N GLU A 5 9.82 0.51 -16.64
CA GLU A 5 10.06 1.52 -15.59
C GLU A 5 8.88 1.56 -14.61
N ILE A 6 9.11 1.14 -13.38
CA ILE A 6 8.08 1.08 -12.34
C ILE A 6 8.36 2.11 -11.26
N CYS A 7 7.42 3.03 -11.01
CA CYS A 7 7.49 3.98 -9.91
C CYS A 7 6.62 3.51 -8.73
N ILE A 8 7.22 3.32 -7.54
CA ILE A 8 6.53 2.83 -6.34
C ILE A 8 6.48 3.92 -5.28
N LEU A 9 5.36 4.61 -5.20
CA LEU A 9 5.07 5.56 -4.13
C LEU A 9 4.79 4.79 -2.83
N GLY A 10 5.57 5.06 -1.78
CA GLY A 10 5.51 4.30 -0.53
C GLY A 10 6.32 2.99 -0.56
N GLY A 11 7.23 2.82 -1.54
CA GLY A 11 8.06 1.63 -1.69
C GLY A 11 9.00 1.35 -0.51
N THR A 12 9.34 2.34 0.30
CA THR A 12 10.14 2.15 1.52
C THR A 12 9.36 1.59 2.71
N GLY A 13 8.02 1.51 2.59
CA GLY A 13 7.12 0.99 3.61
C GLY A 13 7.12 -0.55 3.69
N PHE A 14 6.30 -1.08 4.59
CA PHE A 14 6.17 -2.51 4.86
C PHE A 14 5.89 -3.34 3.60
N VAL A 15 4.75 -3.14 2.94
CA VAL A 15 4.39 -3.87 1.70
C VAL A 15 5.34 -3.54 0.56
N GLY A 16 5.84 -2.29 0.49
CA GLY A 16 6.76 -1.85 -0.54
C GLY A 16 8.05 -2.63 -0.59
N ARG A 17 8.59 -3.06 0.55
CA ARG A 17 9.81 -3.88 0.62
C ARG A 17 9.60 -5.26 0.01
N TYR A 18 8.49 -5.93 0.33
CA TYR A 18 8.13 -7.21 -0.30
C TYR A 18 7.96 -7.08 -1.81
N LEU A 19 7.30 -5.99 -2.23
CA LEU A 19 7.09 -5.71 -3.65
C LEU A 19 8.42 -5.49 -4.39
N ILE A 20 9.33 -4.70 -3.82
CA ILE A 20 10.66 -4.44 -4.39
C ILE A 20 11.47 -5.74 -4.48
N ASP A 21 11.47 -6.57 -3.43
CA ASP A 21 12.19 -7.85 -3.43
C ASP A 21 11.71 -8.76 -4.57
N GLN A 22 10.41 -8.90 -4.72
CA GLN A 22 9.85 -9.74 -5.79
C GLN A 22 10.06 -9.15 -7.19
N LEU A 23 9.87 -7.83 -7.37
CA LEU A 23 10.12 -7.14 -8.65
C LEU A 23 11.59 -7.22 -9.08
N SER A 24 12.50 -7.28 -8.13
CA SER A 24 13.94 -7.38 -8.44
C SER A 24 14.32 -8.67 -9.16
N LYS A 25 13.47 -9.69 -9.13
CA LYS A 25 13.62 -10.94 -9.88
C LYS A 25 13.22 -10.81 -11.36
N ARG A 26 12.55 -9.68 -11.74
CA ARG A 26 12.13 -9.38 -13.12
C ARG A 26 13.11 -8.41 -13.80
N ASP A 27 13.02 -8.27 -15.11
CA ASP A 27 13.82 -7.28 -15.86
C ASP A 27 13.12 -5.91 -15.86
N VAL A 28 13.26 -5.18 -14.75
CA VAL A 28 12.63 -3.88 -14.51
C VAL A 28 13.61 -2.90 -13.89
N THR A 29 13.32 -1.60 -14.02
CA THR A 29 13.93 -0.53 -13.22
C THR A 29 12.88 -0.03 -12.24
N ILE A 30 13.24 0.13 -10.98
CA ILE A 30 12.32 0.50 -9.90
C ILE A 30 12.71 1.86 -9.35
N ARG A 31 11.85 2.87 -9.52
CA ARG A 31 11.99 4.19 -8.89
C ARG A 31 11.24 4.22 -7.56
N VAL A 32 11.94 4.55 -6.49
CA VAL A 32 11.37 4.60 -5.14
C VAL A 32 11.62 5.97 -4.54
N PRO A 33 10.63 6.87 -4.51
CA PRO A 33 10.77 8.14 -3.80
C PRO A 33 10.75 7.95 -2.29
N THR A 34 11.58 8.72 -1.60
CA THR A 34 11.63 8.79 -0.14
C THR A 34 12.08 10.18 0.32
N ARG A 35 11.58 10.63 1.46
CA ARG A 35 12.02 11.88 2.09
C ARG A 35 13.36 11.75 2.82
N HIS A 36 13.81 10.51 3.09
CA HIS A 36 15.00 10.23 3.90
C HIS A 36 15.81 9.08 3.28
N ARG A 37 16.52 9.35 2.20
CA ARG A 37 17.29 8.37 1.45
C ARG A 37 18.26 7.59 2.33
N GLN A 38 18.91 8.26 3.29
CA GLN A 38 19.89 7.64 4.18
C GLN A 38 19.31 6.53 5.07
N ARG A 39 18.02 6.64 5.46
CA ARG A 39 17.34 5.62 6.30
C ARG A 39 17.04 4.32 5.56
N HIS A 40 17.09 4.35 4.24
CA HIS A 40 16.68 3.23 3.37
C HIS A 40 17.82 2.77 2.46
N ARG A 41 19.08 3.00 2.85
CA ARG A 41 20.27 2.63 2.06
C ARG A 41 20.36 1.12 1.74
N ASN A 42 19.75 0.28 2.58
CA ASN A 42 19.65 -1.15 2.33
C ASN A 42 18.96 -1.49 0.99
N LEU A 43 18.04 -0.65 0.51
CA LEU A 43 17.41 -0.83 -0.80
C LEU A 43 18.39 -0.57 -1.97
N LEU A 44 19.47 0.19 -1.77
CA LEU A 44 20.48 0.48 -2.79
C LEU A 44 21.42 -0.72 -3.07
N ILE A 45 21.38 -1.77 -2.27
CA ILE A 45 22.09 -3.03 -2.54
C ILE A 45 21.53 -3.67 -3.82
N ASN A 46 20.25 -3.43 -4.12
CA ASN A 46 19.62 -3.92 -5.32
C ASN A 46 19.89 -2.95 -6.50
N PRO A 47 20.65 -3.37 -7.54
CA PRO A 47 21.04 -2.48 -8.65
C PRO A 47 19.85 -2.04 -9.53
N LYS A 48 18.68 -2.68 -9.38
CA LYS A 48 17.46 -2.30 -10.12
C LYS A 48 16.68 -1.18 -9.42
N VAL A 49 17.05 -0.84 -8.18
CA VAL A 49 16.38 0.18 -7.37
C VAL A 49 17.07 1.53 -7.50
N ASN A 50 16.35 2.50 -8.00
CA ASN A 50 16.72 3.90 -7.96
C ASN A 50 15.96 4.59 -6.81
N LEU A 51 16.65 4.78 -5.68
CA LEU A 51 16.13 5.45 -4.50
C LEU A 51 16.31 6.96 -4.66
N ILE A 52 15.22 7.69 -4.80
CA ILE A 52 15.22 9.12 -5.12
C ILE A 52 14.75 9.92 -3.89
N GLU A 53 15.55 10.89 -3.44
CA GLU A 53 15.12 11.78 -2.37
C GLU A 53 14.17 12.83 -2.92
N ALA A 54 12.89 12.74 -2.54
CA ALA A 54 11.84 13.63 -3.03
C ALA A 54 10.63 13.65 -2.08
N ASP A 55 9.94 14.80 -2.05
CA ASP A 55 8.61 14.90 -1.44
C ASP A 55 7.54 14.68 -2.52
N ILE A 56 6.80 13.58 -2.39
CA ILE A 56 5.70 13.24 -3.31
C ILE A 56 4.50 14.20 -3.21
N HIS A 57 4.47 15.10 -2.25
CA HIS A 57 3.46 16.15 -2.14
C HIS A 57 3.80 17.41 -2.95
N ASP A 58 5.09 17.60 -3.28
CA ASP A 58 5.52 18.57 -4.27
C ASP A 58 5.14 18.08 -5.68
N GLU A 59 4.42 18.91 -6.43
CA GLU A 59 3.87 18.49 -7.73
C GLU A 59 4.96 18.35 -8.79
N ALA A 60 5.96 19.23 -8.79
CA ALA A 60 7.05 19.16 -9.75
C ALA A 60 7.95 17.95 -9.50
N ALA A 61 8.24 17.65 -8.22
CA ALA A 61 8.96 16.43 -7.86
C ALA A 61 8.17 15.17 -8.26
N LEU A 62 6.87 15.13 -7.96
CA LEU A 62 6.02 13.99 -8.33
C LEU A 62 5.94 13.82 -9.85
N GLU A 63 5.80 14.89 -10.61
CA GLU A 63 5.81 14.85 -12.07
C GLU A 63 7.11 14.27 -12.62
N SER A 64 8.25 14.73 -12.12
CA SER A 64 9.57 14.19 -12.49
C SER A 64 9.69 12.70 -12.21
N LEU A 65 9.17 12.23 -11.06
CA LEU A 65 9.18 10.82 -10.66
C LEU A 65 8.33 9.94 -11.58
N LEU A 66 7.20 10.45 -12.06
CA LEU A 66 6.26 9.70 -12.90
C LEU A 66 6.58 9.78 -14.39
N THR A 67 7.39 10.75 -14.82
CA THR A 67 7.76 10.91 -16.23
C THR A 67 8.47 9.66 -16.76
N GLY A 68 7.92 9.11 -17.85
CA GLY A 68 8.42 7.91 -18.52
C GLY A 68 8.21 6.60 -17.73
N ALA A 69 7.41 6.60 -16.68
CA ALA A 69 7.02 5.37 -16.00
C ALA A 69 6.01 4.57 -16.85
N ASP A 70 6.25 3.27 -16.98
CA ASP A 70 5.29 2.36 -17.60
C ASP A 70 4.21 1.92 -16.59
N VAL A 71 4.59 1.86 -15.31
CA VAL A 71 3.69 1.48 -14.21
C VAL A 71 3.91 2.39 -13.01
N VAL A 72 2.83 2.88 -12.42
CA VAL A 72 2.84 3.56 -11.12
C VAL A 72 2.11 2.69 -10.11
N ILE A 73 2.74 2.47 -8.93
CA ILE A 73 2.14 1.73 -7.83
C ILE A 73 2.06 2.66 -6.62
N ASN A 74 0.85 2.97 -6.18
CA ASN A 74 0.62 3.83 -5.03
C ASN A 74 0.26 2.99 -3.80
N LEU A 75 1.22 2.82 -2.89
CA LEU A 75 1.08 2.12 -1.61
C LEU A 75 0.97 3.10 -0.43
N VAL A 76 0.94 4.41 -0.70
CA VAL A 76 0.97 5.42 0.36
C VAL A 76 -0.33 5.42 1.16
N GLY A 77 -0.20 5.37 2.46
CA GLY A 77 -1.30 5.44 3.40
C GLY A 77 -0.82 5.68 4.83
N ILE A 78 -1.72 6.15 5.67
CA ILE A 78 -1.51 6.32 7.11
C ILE A 78 -2.68 5.67 7.85
N LEU A 79 -2.42 5.01 8.98
CA LEU A 79 -3.46 4.39 9.81
C LEU A 79 -4.01 5.36 10.86
N HIS A 80 -3.19 6.33 11.28
CA HIS A 80 -3.52 7.32 12.30
C HIS A 80 -3.22 8.72 11.81
N GLY A 81 -4.02 9.68 12.22
CA GLY A 81 -3.83 11.08 11.84
C GLY A 81 -5.09 11.93 12.02
N SER A 82 -4.96 13.23 11.81
CA SER A 82 -6.08 14.15 11.76
C SER A 82 -6.91 13.97 10.47
N PRO A 83 -8.17 14.44 10.44
CA PRO A 83 -8.98 14.46 9.21
C PRO A 83 -8.25 15.12 8.03
N ALA A 84 -7.51 16.18 8.28
CA ALA A 84 -6.71 16.87 7.26
C ALA A 84 -5.56 16.00 6.74
N ALA A 85 -4.90 15.23 7.61
CA ALA A 85 -3.84 14.30 7.21
C ALA A 85 -4.42 13.16 6.35
N PHE A 86 -5.55 12.57 6.75
CA PHE A 86 -6.24 11.56 5.94
C PHE A 86 -6.63 12.12 4.57
N ARG A 87 -7.21 13.31 4.52
CA ARG A 87 -7.57 13.96 3.26
C ARG A 87 -6.36 14.16 2.35
N LYS A 88 -5.27 14.72 2.88
CA LYS A 88 -4.03 14.97 2.15
C LYS A 88 -3.45 13.69 1.54
N ILE A 89 -3.39 12.61 2.35
CA ILE A 89 -2.71 11.37 1.96
C ILE A 89 -3.60 10.45 1.14
N HIS A 90 -4.87 10.29 1.55
CA HIS A 90 -5.73 9.26 0.93
C HIS A 90 -6.58 9.79 -0.22
N ILE A 91 -6.79 11.11 -0.32
CA ILE A 91 -7.67 11.69 -1.34
C ILE A 91 -6.88 12.59 -2.31
N GLU A 92 -6.18 13.60 -1.78
CA GLU A 92 -5.49 14.59 -2.62
C GLU A 92 -4.28 13.99 -3.34
N LEU A 93 -3.50 13.14 -2.66
CA LEU A 93 -2.37 12.47 -3.31
C LEU A 93 -2.81 11.53 -4.45
N PRO A 94 -3.75 10.57 -4.27
CA PRO A 94 -4.27 9.78 -5.39
C PRO A 94 -4.81 10.64 -6.54
N LYS A 95 -5.53 11.74 -6.25
CA LYS A 95 -6.00 12.70 -7.25
C LYS A 95 -4.84 13.29 -8.06
N LYS A 96 -3.79 13.76 -7.40
CA LYS A 96 -2.57 14.28 -8.07
C LYS A 96 -1.91 13.19 -8.93
N VAL A 97 -1.74 12.00 -8.39
CA VAL A 97 -1.12 10.87 -9.10
C VAL A 97 -1.89 10.55 -10.38
N VAL A 98 -3.22 10.42 -10.32
CA VAL A 98 -4.04 10.11 -11.51
C VAL A 98 -3.96 11.22 -12.55
N ASN A 99 -4.07 12.47 -12.13
CA ASN A 99 -3.99 13.62 -13.06
C ASN A 99 -2.63 13.66 -13.77
N LEU A 100 -1.54 13.43 -13.03
CA LEU A 100 -0.19 13.36 -13.59
C LEU A 100 -0.02 12.15 -14.53
N CYS A 101 -0.51 10.97 -14.12
CA CYS A 101 -0.48 9.78 -14.97
C CYS A 101 -1.22 10.00 -16.30
N ASN A 102 -2.38 10.65 -16.28
CA ASN A 102 -3.12 11.02 -17.49
C ASN A 102 -2.30 11.98 -18.38
N ARG A 103 -1.74 13.04 -17.79
CA ARG A 103 -0.96 14.07 -18.50
C ARG A 103 0.32 13.49 -19.12
N LEU A 104 1.00 12.62 -18.39
CA LEU A 104 2.27 11.98 -18.79
C LEU A 104 2.07 10.71 -19.64
N CYS A 105 0.82 10.36 -19.95
CA CYS A 105 0.46 9.16 -20.69
C CYS A 105 0.99 7.86 -20.05
N VAL A 106 1.04 7.79 -18.72
CA VAL A 106 1.34 6.55 -17.98
C VAL A 106 0.21 5.55 -18.24
N PRO A 107 0.48 4.34 -18.74
CA PRO A 107 -0.59 3.42 -19.13
C PRO A 107 -1.19 2.65 -17.93
N ARG A 108 -0.48 2.52 -16.81
CA ARG A 108 -0.86 1.61 -15.72
C ARG A 108 -0.71 2.24 -14.34
N LEU A 109 -1.78 2.17 -13.52
CA LEU A 109 -1.79 2.57 -12.11
C LEU A 109 -2.36 1.44 -11.24
N LEU A 110 -1.58 0.98 -10.26
CA LEU A 110 -2.03 0.11 -9.19
C LEU A 110 -2.20 0.94 -7.91
N HIS A 111 -3.37 0.85 -7.28
CA HIS A 111 -3.69 1.65 -6.10
C HIS A 111 -4.03 0.78 -4.90
N MET A 112 -3.34 0.99 -3.79
CA MET A 112 -3.62 0.30 -2.53
C MET A 112 -4.70 1.03 -1.75
N SER A 113 -5.88 0.42 -1.66
CA SER A 113 -7.02 0.84 -0.86
C SER A 113 -7.05 0.07 0.48
N ALA A 114 -8.21 -0.26 0.99
CA ALA A 114 -8.41 -1.09 2.18
C ALA A 114 -9.72 -1.87 2.05
N LEU A 115 -9.79 -3.05 2.66
CA LEU A 115 -11.03 -3.82 2.76
C LEU A 115 -12.13 -2.96 3.39
N GLN A 116 -13.36 -3.04 2.86
CA GLN A 116 -14.50 -2.21 3.26
C GLN A 116 -14.35 -0.69 3.01
N ALA A 117 -13.30 -0.23 2.32
CA ALA A 117 -13.18 1.16 1.93
C ALA A 117 -14.37 1.58 1.04
N GLY A 118 -14.98 2.71 1.38
CA GLY A 118 -16.12 3.24 0.61
C GLY A 118 -17.43 2.50 0.79
N SER A 119 -17.53 1.55 1.72
CA SER A 119 -18.82 0.96 2.08
C SER A 119 -19.72 2.03 2.74
N ALA A 120 -21.04 1.91 2.55
CA ALA A 120 -22.02 2.80 3.21
C ALA A 120 -21.91 2.78 4.74
N ASN A 121 -21.39 1.67 5.28
CA ASN A 121 -21.19 1.43 6.71
C ASN A 121 -19.75 1.73 7.19
N ALA A 122 -18.93 2.41 6.40
CA ALA A 122 -17.58 2.78 6.82
C ALA A 122 -17.61 3.76 8.00
N LEU A 123 -17.49 3.24 9.22
CA LEU A 123 -17.58 4.04 10.45
C LEU A 123 -16.31 4.88 10.68
N SER A 124 -15.14 4.38 10.27
CA SER A 124 -13.87 5.06 10.51
C SER A 124 -13.56 6.09 9.42
N GLN A 125 -12.95 7.22 9.83
CA GLN A 125 -12.44 8.23 8.90
C GLN A 125 -11.37 7.66 7.96
N TYR A 126 -10.59 6.70 8.45
CA TYR A 126 -9.62 5.96 7.63
C TYR A 126 -10.30 5.28 6.44
N LEU A 127 -11.30 4.43 6.67
CA LEU A 127 -11.99 3.70 5.61
C LEU A 127 -12.74 4.63 4.64
N ARG A 128 -13.38 5.69 5.15
CA ARG A 128 -14.03 6.69 4.30
C ARG A 128 -13.04 7.37 3.37
N SER A 129 -11.92 7.86 3.93
CA SER A 129 -10.91 8.56 3.14
C SER A 129 -10.22 7.63 2.12
N LYS A 130 -9.98 6.36 2.47
CA LYS A 130 -9.44 5.35 1.54
C LYS A 130 -10.40 5.10 0.38
N GLY A 131 -11.71 4.96 0.68
CA GLY A 131 -12.74 4.76 -0.33
C GLY A 131 -12.92 5.97 -1.26
N GLU A 132 -12.89 7.19 -0.72
CA GLU A 132 -12.94 8.42 -1.52
C GLU A 132 -11.74 8.54 -2.46
N GLY A 133 -10.53 8.24 -1.98
CA GLY A 133 -9.32 8.23 -2.80
C GLY A 133 -9.36 7.17 -3.89
N GLU A 134 -9.82 5.97 -3.58
CA GLU A 134 -10.02 4.90 -4.54
C GLU A 134 -11.03 5.30 -5.63
N ASN A 135 -12.19 5.83 -5.23
CA ASN A 135 -13.20 6.30 -6.17
C ASN A 135 -12.67 7.42 -7.07
N THR A 136 -11.92 8.36 -6.48
CA THR A 136 -11.24 9.42 -7.22
C THR A 136 -10.26 8.86 -8.26
N ALA A 137 -9.47 7.86 -7.89
CA ALA A 137 -8.52 7.23 -8.80
C ALA A 137 -9.20 6.58 -10.01
N HIS A 138 -10.31 5.90 -9.80
CA HIS A 138 -11.07 5.29 -10.90
C HIS A 138 -11.85 6.31 -11.73
N HIS A 139 -12.49 7.30 -11.07
CA HIS A 139 -13.33 8.27 -11.75
C HIS A 139 -12.54 9.24 -12.65
N LEU A 140 -11.36 9.66 -12.20
CA LEU A 140 -10.51 10.59 -12.95
C LEU A 140 -9.60 9.91 -13.98
N SER A 141 -9.51 8.58 -13.98
CA SER A 141 -8.69 7.86 -14.96
C SER A 141 -9.24 8.03 -16.38
N SER A 142 -8.36 8.37 -17.31
CA SER A 142 -8.70 8.40 -18.74
C SER A 142 -8.82 6.96 -19.29
N HIS A 143 -9.40 6.82 -20.47
CA HIS A 143 -9.48 5.51 -21.16
C HIS A 143 -8.09 4.88 -21.41
N LYS A 144 -7.03 5.68 -21.45
CA LYS A 144 -5.63 5.23 -21.64
C LYS A 144 -5.00 4.74 -20.35
N LEU A 145 -5.36 5.32 -19.20
CA LEU A 145 -4.82 4.94 -17.89
C LEU A 145 -5.62 3.79 -17.30
N LYS A 146 -5.04 2.61 -17.22
CA LYS A 146 -5.69 1.41 -16.64
C LYS A 146 -5.41 1.37 -15.13
N VAL A 147 -6.44 1.65 -14.34
CA VAL A 147 -6.37 1.62 -12.88
C VAL A 147 -6.85 0.27 -12.36
N THR A 148 -6.17 -0.27 -11.34
CA THR A 148 -6.67 -1.38 -10.51
C THR A 148 -6.48 -1.02 -9.06
N SER A 149 -7.50 -1.21 -8.24
CA SER A 149 -7.41 -1.02 -6.80
C SER A 149 -7.42 -2.35 -6.06
N PHE A 150 -6.59 -2.43 -5.01
CA PHE A 150 -6.50 -3.58 -4.12
C PHE A 150 -6.93 -3.16 -2.72
N ARG A 151 -7.83 -3.93 -2.14
CA ARG A 151 -8.46 -3.72 -0.84
C ARG A 151 -8.03 -4.82 0.12
N PRO A 152 -6.82 -4.75 0.66
CA PRO A 152 -6.37 -5.78 1.59
C PRO A 152 -7.14 -5.70 2.90
N SER A 153 -7.35 -6.86 3.50
CA SER A 153 -7.64 -7.03 4.91
C SER A 153 -6.38 -6.68 5.71
N LEU A 154 -6.26 -7.14 6.92
CA LEU A 154 -5.06 -6.99 7.74
C LEU A 154 -3.86 -7.66 7.05
N ILE A 155 -2.82 -6.87 6.75
CA ILE A 155 -1.60 -7.40 6.13
C ILE A 155 -0.59 -7.71 7.24
N PHE A 156 -0.01 -8.91 7.21
CA PHE A 156 1.00 -9.35 8.16
C PHE A 156 2.26 -9.87 7.48
N GLY A 157 3.34 -9.98 8.26
CA GLY A 157 4.64 -10.48 7.83
C GLY A 157 5.79 -9.79 8.53
N GLU A 158 7.02 -10.09 8.15
CA GLU A 158 8.20 -9.47 8.74
C GLU A 158 8.18 -7.95 8.55
N GLY A 159 8.24 -7.21 9.66
CA GLY A 159 8.17 -5.76 9.68
C GLY A 159 6.75 -5.18 9.71
N ASP A 160 5.70 -6.01 9.97
CA ASP A 160 4.37 -5.47 10.24
C ASP A 160 4.31 -4.71 11.57
N HIS A 161 3.28 -3.87 11.69
CA HIS A 161 3.10 -3.05 12.89
C HIS A 161 2.14 -3.66 13.90
N LEU A 162 1.15 -4.47 13.49
CA LEU A 162 0.13 -4.95 14.41
C LEU A 162 0.65 -6.04 15.34
N PHE A 163 1.20 -7.12 14.79
CA PHE A 163 1.72 -8.23 15.59
C PHE A 163 2.94 -7.80 16.41
N SER A 164 3.80 -6.93 15.84
CA SER A 164 4.90 -6.31 16.58
C SER A 164 4.39 -5.45 17.75
N HIS A 165 3.26 -4.75 17.58
CA HIS A 165 2.65 -3.95 18.64
C HIS A 165 2.02 -4.85 19.72
N PHE A 166 1.30 -5.90 19.32
CA PHE A 166 0.78 -6.90 20.26
C PHE A 166 1.91 -7.56 21.06
N ALA A 167 2.97 -8.01 20.40
CA ALA A 167 4.12 -8.58 21.08
C ALA A 167 4.77 -7.61 22.08
N THR A 168 4.80 -6.31 21.78
CA THR A 168 5.29 -5.29 22.70
C THR A 168 4.37 -5.12 23.90
N LEU A 169 3.06 -5.04 23.67
CA LEU A 169 2.08 -4.89 24.76
C LEU A 169 2.04 -6.11 25.68
N LEU A 170 2.09 -7.32 25.12
CA LEU A 170 2.05 -8.57 25.88
C LEU A 170 3.30 -8.79 26.74
N ARG A 171 4.42 -8.16 26.43
CA ARG A 171 5.65 -8.19 27.25
C ARG A 171 5.64 -7.22 28.43
N LEU A 172 4.67 -6.30 28.47
CA LEU A 172 4.54 -5.39 29.62
C LEU A 172 3.97 -6.18 30.82
N PRO A 173 4.48 -5.92 32.03
CA PRO A 173 3.99 -6.58 33.25
C PRO A 173 2.63 -6.01 33.68
N MET A 174 1.63 -6.14 32.83
CA MET A 174 0.26 -5.68 33.08
C MET A 174 -0.64 -6.87 33.33
N LEU A 175 -1.52 -6.75 34.34
CA LEU A 175 -2.50 -7.80 34.68
C LEU A 175 -3.60 -7.95 33.61
N THR A 176 -3.88 -6.89 32.86
CA THR A 176 -4.92 -6.86 31.81
C THR A 176 -4.56 -5.89 30.71
N ILE A 177 -4.66 -6.34 29.46
CA ILE A 177 -4.49 -5.49 28.29
C ILE A 177 -5.89 -5.12 27.78
N PRO A 178 -6.28 -3.83 27.81
CA PRO A 178 -7.56 -3.41 27.25
C PRO A 178 -7.54 -3.55 25.73
N LEU A 179 -8.36 -4.45 25.19
CA LEU A 179 -8.51 -4.65 23.76
C LEU A 179 -9.83 -4.05 23.30
N ALA A 180 -9.77 -3.01 22.47
CA ALA A 180 -10.96 -2.42 21.88
C ALA A 180 -11.48 -3.32 20.75
N CYS A 181 -12.80 -3.58 20.75
CA CYS A 181 -13.48 -4.40 19.74
C CYS A 181 -12.88 -5.81 19.56
N PRO A 182 -12.79 -6.64 20.62
CA PRO A 182 -12.14 -7.97 20.57
C PRO A 182 -12.76 -8.90 19.51
N ASP A 183 -14.06 -8.74 19.24
CA ASP A 183 -14.82 -9.56 18.29
C ASP A 183 -14.74 -9.07 16.85
N ALA A 184 -14.01 -7.96 16.58
CA ALA A 184 -13.82 -7.48 15.22
C ALA A 184 -13.12 -8.55 14.37
N ARG A 185 -13.69 -8.87 13.19
CA ARG A 185 -13.23 -9.96 12.33
C ARG A 185 -12.27 -9.46 11.26
N PHE A 186 -11.20 -10.22 11.05
CA PHE A 186 -10.18 -9.96 10.03
C PHE A 186 -9.83 -11.25 9.31
N ALA A 187 -9.54 -11.17 8.01
CA ALA A 187 -8.97 -12.25 7.21
C ALA A 187 -7.52 -11.90 6.85
N PRO A 188 -6.54 -12.13 7.75
CA PRO A 188 -5.17 -11.69 7.56
C PRO A 188 -4.55 -12.27 6.30
N ILE A 189 -3.86 -11.43 5.52
CA ILE A 189 -3.16 -11.82 4.31
C ILE A 189 -1.66 -11.52 4.45
N HIS A 190 -0.81 -12.43 3.97
CA HIS A 190 0.63 -12.21 4.04
C HIS A 190 1.10 -11.15 3.03
N ALA A 191 2.05 -10.31 3.44
CA ALA A 191 2.54 -9.21 2.60
C ALA A 191 3.18 -9.67 1.28
N ALA A 192 3.76 -10.87 1.24
CA ALA A 192 4.28 -11.45 0.02
C ALA A 192 3.17 -11.79 -0.99
N ASP A 193 2.00 -12.29 -0.52
CA ASP A 193 0.86 -12.59 -1.38
C ASP A 193 0.23 -11.32 -1.95
N VAL A 194 0.19 -10.25 -1.14
CA VAL A 194 -0.23 -8.92 -1.60
C VAL A 194 0.72 -8.42 -2.69
N ALA A 195 2.04 -8.51 -2.47
CA ALA A 195 3.04 -8.10 -3.45
C ALA A 195 2.95 -8.93 -4.74
N ASP A 196 2.78 -10.24 -4.64
CA ASP A 196 2.63 -11.13 -5.79
C ASP A 196 1.37 -10.80 -6.59
N THR A 197 0.25 -10.55 -5.92
CA THR A 197 -1.02 -10.15 -6.57
C THR A 197 -0.87 -8.83 -7.33
N LEU A 198 -0.19 -7.83 -6.74
CA LEU A 198 0.12 -6.58 -7.41
C LEU A 198 0.93 -6.82 -8.70
N ILE A 199 2.00 -7.62 -8.60
CA ILE A 199 2.90 -7.91 -9.71
C ILE A 199 2.20 -8.66 -10.84
N GLN A 200 1.40 -9.67 -10.51
CA GLN A 200 0.63 -10.43 -11.48
C GLN A 200 -0.40 -9.57 -12.21
N SER A 201 -0.92 -8.54 -11.55
CA SER A 201 -1.93 -7.65 -12.11
C SER A 201 -1.38 -6.59 -13.06
N ILE A 202 -0.06 -6.39 -13.12
CA ILE A 202 0.56 -5.34 -13.96
C ILE A 202 0.09 -5.47 -15.41
N ASP A 203 0.24 -6.66 -15.98
CA ASP A 203 0.00 -6.93 -17.40
C ASP A 203 -1.33 -7.64 -17.68
N ARG A 204 -2.11 -7.99 -16.63
CA ARG A 204 -3.37 -8.71 -16.80
C ARG A 204 -4.51 -7.77 -17.19
N ALA A 205 -4.98 -7.88 -18.42
CA ALA A 205 -6.07 -7.07 -18.93
C ALA A 205 -7.38 -7.23 -18.13
N GLU A 206 -7.64 -8.41 -17.59
CA GLU A 206 -8.83 -8.69 -16.75
C GLU A 206 -8.84 -7.86 -15.46
N SER A 207 -7.69 -7.35 -15.03
CA SER A 207 -7.57 -6.51 -13.83
C SER A 207 -7.87 -5.03 -14.10
N PHE A 208 -7.94 -4.61 -15.36
CA PHE A 208 -8.09 -3.20 -15.71
C PHE A 208 -9.48 -2.67 -15.31
N GLY A 209 -9.48 -1.54 -14.59
CA GLY A 209 -10.70 -0.94 -14.05
C GLY A 209 -11.31 -1.68 -12.86
N LYS A 210 -10.70 -2.74 -12.37
CA LYS A 210 -11.24 -3.60 -11.31
C LYS A 210 -10.79 -3.16 -9.92
N ARG A 211 -11.53 -3.66 -8.93
CA ARG A 211 -11.25 -3.55 -7.50
C ARG A 211 -11.27 -4.96 -6.92
N TYR A 212 -10.20 -5.33 -6.23
CA TYR A 212 -10.04 -6.67 -5.66
C TYR A 212 -9.91 -6.58 -4.14
N ASP A 213 -10.76 -7.30 -3.45
CA ASP A 213 -10.60 -7.55 -2.03
C ASP A 213 -9.54 -8.63 -1.84
N LEU A 214 -8.52 -8.34 -1.03
CA LEU A 214 -7.43 -9.25 -0.74
C LEU A 214 -7.56 -9.75 0.69
N CYS A 215 -7.98 -11.00 0.82
CA CYS A 215 -8.23 -11.66 2.08
C CYS A 215 -7.41 -12.94 2.19
N GLY A 216 -6.98 -13.26 3.40
CA GLY A 216 -6.44 -14.58 3.69
C GLY A 216 -7.55 -15.65 3.69
N PRO A 217 -7.17 -16.93 3.78
CA PRO A 217 -8.09 -18.05 3.63
C PRO A 217 -9.04 -18.24 4.81
N LYS A 218 -8.77 -17.61 5.96
CA LYS A 218 -9.54 -17.79 7.19
C LYS A 218 -9.71 -16.45 7.93
N GLU A 219 -10.87 -16.29 8.54
CA GLU A 219 -11.18 -15.16 9.41
C GLU A 219 -10.86 -15.47 10.87
N TYR A 220 -10.39 -14.44 11.57
CA TYR A 220 -10.06 -14.45 12.99
C TYR A 220 -10.63 -13.22 13.67
N SER A 221 -11.02 -13.33 14.95
CA SER A 221 -11.29 -12.16 15.77
C SER A 221 -9.98 -11.46 16.17
N LEU A 222 -10.09 -10.21 16.60
CA LEU A 222 -8.92 -9.48 17.11
C LEU A 222 -8.34 -10.16 18.34
N MET A 223 -9.20 -10.74 19.19
CA MET A 223 -8.81 -11.53 20.36
C MET A 223 -8.00 -12.76 19.95
N GLU A 224 -8.52 -13.54 18.99
CA GLU A 224 -7.79 -14.74 18.48
C GLU A 224 -6.40 -14.39 17.93
N LEU A 225 -6.27 -13.25 17.23
CA LEU A 225 -4.97 -12.78 16.73
C LEU A 225 -4.01 -12.39 17.86
N MET A 226 -4.54 -11.78 18.94
CA MET A 226 -3.75 -11.42 20.10
C MET A 226 -3.29 -12.66 20.88
N GLU A 227 -4.19 -13.63 21.13
CA GLU A 227 -3.88 -14.93 21.75
C GLU A 227 -2.86 -15.73 20.92
N PHE A 228 -2.99 -15.69 19.59
CA PHE A 228 -1.99 -16.30 18.70
C PHE A 228 -0.61 -15.68 18.90
N THR A 229 -0.55 -14.33 19.00
CA THR A 229 0.69 -13.61 19.24
C THR A 229 1.30 -13.99 20.58
N GLU A 230 0.48 -14.08 21.64
CA GLU A 230 0.91 -14.49 22.98
C GLU A 230 1.58 -15.87 22.95
N ARG A 231 0.94 -16.84 22.30
CA ARG A 231 1.53 -18.18 22.13
C ARG A 231 2.85 -18.21 21.35
N CYS A 232 3.07 -17.24 20.45
CA CYS A 232 4.29 -17.17 19.66
C CYS A 232 5.47 -16.53 20.40
N ILE A 233 5.19 -15.69 21.39
CA ILE A 233 6.26 -14.99 22.13
C ILE A 233 6.66 -15.66 23.45
N GLY A 234 5.89 -16.68 23.91
CA GLY A 234 6.15 -17.48 25.14
C GLY A 234 5.66 -16.82 26.39
#